data_67e28d3c38bd0011a4011ff95fd0a129
#
_entry.id   67e28d3c38bd0011a4011ff95fd0a129
#
_cell.length_a   1.000
_cell.length_b   1.000
_cell.length_c   1.000
_cell.angle_alpha   90.00
_cell.angle_beta   90.00
_cell.angle_gamma   90.00
#
_symmetry.space_group_name_H-M   'P 1'
#
loop_
_entity.id
_entity.type
_entity.pdbx_description
1 polymer ?
#
loop_
_entity_poly.entity_id
_entity_poly.type
_entity_poly.pdbx_seq_one_letter_code
_entity_poly.pdbx_strand_id
1 'polypeptide(L)'
;TINLAASLATLEKSVLVVDADPQANASSGLGVDIKDVDCSLYECIIDHADVRDAIYTTDINGLDIIPSHIDLVGAEIEMLNLDNRERVLKNLLAPISSEYDYILIDCSPSLGLITVNALTAANSVIIPVQCEYFALEGISKLLNTIKIIKSKLNQQLEIEGFLLTMYDSRLRLANQIYDEVKRHFQE
;
A
#
# COMPACT_ATOMS: atom_id res chain seq x y z
N THR A 1 7.75 1.32 2.13
CA THR A 1 7.15 2.19 1.10
C THR A 1 7.97 3.47 0.97
N ILE A 2 8.23 4.26 2.03
CA ILE A 2 8.90 5.57 2.00
C ILE A 2 10.24 5.55 1.25
N ASN A 3 11.15 4.64 1.63
CA ASN A 3 12.47 4.57 1.00
C ASN A 3 12.41 4.24 -0.50
N LEU A 4 11.45 3.42 -0.93
CA LEU A 4 11.26 3.11 -2.35
C LEU A 4 10.74 4.35 -3.08
N ALA A 5 9.73 5.04 -2.53
CA ALA A 5 9.18 6.26 -3.09
C ALA A 5 10.26 7.35 -3.25
N ALA A 6 11.03 7.61 -2.20
CA ALA A 6 12.12 8.58 -2.22
C ALA A 6 13.22 8.21 -3.24
N SER A 7 13.54 6.91 -3.36
CA SER A 7 14.52 6.45 -4.35
C SER A 7 14.04 6.67 -5.79
N LEU A 8 12.75 6.39 -6.07
CA LEU A 8 12.16 6.65 -7.38
C LEU A 8 12.15 8.15 -7.71
N ALA A 9 11.77 9.00 -6.75
CA ALA A 9 11.79 10.45 -6.91
C ALA A 9 13.22 10.98 -7.17
N THR A 10 14.24 10.42 -6.50
CA THR A 10 15.66 10.74 -6.76
C THR A 10 16.09 10.35 -8.20
N LEU A 11 15.41 9.38 -8.81
CA LEU A 11 15.57 9.00 -10.21
C LEU A 11 14.69 9.82 -11.16
N GLU A 12 14.28 11.02 -10.72
CA GLU A 12 13.46 11.97 -11.50
C GLU A 12 12.09 11.40 -11.92
N LYS A 13 11.52 10.47 -11.13
CA LYS A 13 10.16 9.97 -11.31
C LYS A 13 9.16 10.80 -10.51
N SER A 14 7.98 11.03 -11.07
CA SER A 14 6.84 11.59 -10.36
C SER A 14 6.17 10.47 -9.57
N VAL A 15 6.15 10.59 -8.25
CA VAL A 15 5.70 9.52 -7.34
C VAL A 15 4.64 10.05 -6.39
N LEU A 16 3.55 9.29 -6.25
CA LEU A 16 2.54 9.51 -5.22
C LEU A 16 2.58 8.35 -4.22
N VAL A 17 2.66 8.65 -2.94
CA VAL A 17 2.38 7.68 -1.86
C VAL A 17 0.94 7.86 -1.42
N VAL A 18 0.20 6.78 -1.32
CA VAL A 18 -1.13 6.74 -0.69
C VAL A 18 -1.00 5.96 0.61
N ASP A 19 -1.09 6.65 1.73
CA ASP A 19 -1.01 6.02 3.05
C ASP A 19 -2.40 5.48 3.42
N ALA A 20 -2.57 4.17 3.30
CA ALA A 20 -3.82 3.46 3.59
C ALA A 20 -3.75 2.68 4.93
N ASP A 21 -2.75 2.97 5.77
CA ASP A 21 -2.68 2.46 7.14
C ASP A 21 -3.21 3.51 8.13
N PRO A 22 -4.24 3.22 8.94
CA PRO A 22 -4.74 4.14 9.97
C PRO A 22 -3.67 4.64 10.96
N GLN A 23 -2.55 3.93 11.07
CA GLN A 23 -1.43 4.35 11.92
C GLN A 23 -0.63 5.53 11.34
N ALA A 24 -0.83 5.87 10.06
CA ALA A 24 -0.22 7.01 9.36
C ALA A 24 1.32 7.07 9.45
N ASN A 25 1.95 5.88 9.43
CA ASN A 25 3.40 5.79 9.55
C ASN A 25 4.12 6.30 8.29
N ALA A 26 3.53 6.13 7.11
CA ALA A 26 4.10 6.68 5.87
C ALA A 26 3.94 8.20 5.84
N SER A 27 2.81 8.73 6.28
CA SER A 27 2.53 10.17 6.40
C SER A 27 3.54 10.85 7.31
N SER A 28 3.67 10.37 8.53
CA SER A 28 4.63 10.89 9.51
C SER A 28 6.08 10.77 9.03
N GLY A 29 6.41 9.64 8.39
CA GLY A 29 7.76 9.39 7.89
C GLY A 29 8.15 10.25 6.66
N LEU A 30 7.18 10.82 5.96
CA LEU A 30 7.36 11.80 4.89
C LEU A 30 7.21 13.25 5.37
N GLY A 31 7.12 13.47 6.69
CA GLY A 31 7.12 14.80 7.30
C GLY A 31 5.75 15.48 7.38
N VAL A 32 4.66 14.76 7.08
CA VAL A 32 3.31 15.31 7.23
C VAL A 32 2.86 15.19 8.67
N ASP A 33 2.55 16.33 9.32
CA ASP A 33 1.88 16.33 10.63
C ASP A 33 0.37 16.11 10.40
N ILE A 34 -0.13 14.98 10.87
CA ILE A 34 -1.54 14.60 10.72
C ILE A 34 -2.50 15.65 11.33
N LYS A 35 -2.03 16.44 12.30
CA LYS A 35 -2.85 17.49 12.92
C LYS A 35 -3.10 18.69 12.01
N ASP A 36 -2.25 18.88 11.02
CA ASP A 36 -2.31 19.97 10.05
C ASP A 36 -2.94 19.52 8.72
N VAL A 37 -3.50 18.30 8.68
CA VAL A 37 -4.15 17.72 7.49
C VAL A 37 -5.63 18.07 7.50
N ASP A 38 -6.07 18.88 6.54
CA ASP A 38 -7.47 19.26 6.36
C ASP A 38 -8.27 18.18 5.58
N CYS A 39 -7.62 17.46 4.69
CA CYS A 39 -8.22 16.41 3.87
C CYS A 39 -7.26 15.22 3.77
N SER A 40 -7.70 14.05 4.17
CA SER A 40 -6.94 12.79 4.14
C SER A 40 -7.61 11.77 3.22
N LEU A 41 -7.04 10.58 3.14
CA LEU A 41 -7.66 9.46 2.44
C LEU A 41 -9.06 9.15 2.98
N TYR A 42 -9.33 9.38 4.27
CA TYR A 42 -10.62 9.14 4.89
C TYR A 42 -11.72 10.02 4.25
N GLU A 43 -11.51 11.34 4.17
CA GLU A 43 -12.48 12.28 3.59
C GLU A 43 -12.74 11.98 2.11
N CYS A 44 -11.72 11.54 1.39
CA CYS A 44 -11.87 11.12 -0.01
C CYS A 44 -12.76 9.88 -0.16
N ILE A 45 -12.64 8.91 0.76
CA ILE A 45 -13.38 7.65 0.71
C ILE A 45 -14.83 7.84 1.20
N ILE A 46 -15.03 8.55 2.31
CA ILE A 46 -16.30 8.60 3.02
C ILE A 46 -17.10 9.86 2.66
N ASP A 47 -16.45 11.02 2.68
CA ASP A 47 -17.11 12.32 2.41
C ASP A 47 -17.10 12.69 0.94
N HIS A 48 -16.50 11.84 0.08
CA HIS A 48 -16.41 12.08 -1.37
C HIS A 48 -15.67 13.38 -1.74
N ALA A 49 -14.69 13.78 -0.91
CA ALA A 49 -13.80 14.89 -1.22
C ALA A 49 -13.00 14.62 -2.52
N ASP A 50 -12.66 15.68 -3.25
CA ASP A 50 -11.80 15.51 -4.42
C ASP A 50 -10.43 14.99 -4.00
N VAL A 51 -9.95 13.94 -4.65
CA VAL A 51 -8.65 13.33 -4.37
C VAL A 51 -7.51 14.36 -4.45
N ARG A 52 -7.65 15.39 -5.27
CA ARG A 52 -6.65 16.45 -5.41
C ARG A 52 -6.51 17.30 -4.16
N ASP A 53 -7.58 17.46 -3.39
CA ASP A 53 -7.56 18.22 -2.14
C ASP A 53 -6.79 17.48 -1.03
N ALA A 54 -6.61 16.15 -1.18
CA ALA A 54 -5.86 15.32 -0.26
C ALA A 54 -4.39 15.11 -0.68
N ILE A 55 -3.91 15.72 -1.76
CA ILE A 55 -2.52 15.59 -2.19
C ILE A 55 -1.66 16.65 -1.53
N TYR A 56 -0.68 16.21 -0.76
CA TYR A 56 0.31 17.05 -0.09
C TYR A 56 1.69 16.83 -0.70
N THR A 57 2.40 17.93 -0.97
CA THR A 57 3.80 17.87 -1.39
C THR A 57 4.69 17.56 -0.20
N THR A 58 5.75 16.79 -0.44
CA THR A 58 6.76 16.49 0.60
C THR A 58 8.02 17.34 0.38
N ASP A 59 8.95 17.29 1.34
CA ASP A 59 10.28 17.92 1.18
C ASP A 59 11.16 17.27 0.11
N ILE A 60 10.71 16.15 -0.48
CA ILE A 60 11.42 15.42 -1.53
C ILE A 60 10.82 15.81 -2.89
N ASN A 61 11.62 16.45 -3.73
CA ASN A 61 11.16 16.87 -5.05
C ASN A 61 10.66 15.67 -5.90
N GLY A 62 9.47 15.80 -6.47
CA GLY A 62 8.82 14.75 -7.27
C GLY A 62 8.12 13.67 -6.45
N LEU A 63 7.97 13.88 -5.13
CA LEU A 63 7.25 12.96 -4.25
C LEU A 63 6.12 13.67 -3.52
N ASP A 64 4.90 13.24 -3.80
CA ASP A 64 3.68 13.67 -3.12
C ASP A 64 3.10 12.55 -2.26
N ILE A 65 2.16 12.91 -1.37
CA ILE A 65 1.46 11.95 -0.51
C ILE A 65 -0.01 12.30 -0.35
N ILE A 66 -0.86 11.27 -0.35
CA ILE A 66 -2.20 11.33 0.24
C ILE A 66 -2.07 10.76 1.65
N PRO A 67 -2.22 11.59 2.70
CA PRO A 67 -2.01 11.15 4.07
C PRO A 67 -3.16 10.29 4.58
N SER A 68 -2.87 9.45 5.56
CA SER A 68 -3.83 8.69 6.34
C SER A 68 -4.35 9.48 7.53
N HIS A 69 -5.45 9.00 8.09
CA HIS A 69 -5.99 9.45 9.38
C HIS A 69 -6.48 8.27 10.20
N ILE A 70 -6.52 8.41 11.53
CA ILE A 70 -6.99 7.35 12.44
C ILE A 70 -8.45 6.94 12.15
N ASP A 71 -9.25 7.85 11.62
CA ASP A 71 -10.65 7.61 11.26
C ASP A 71 -10.81 6.57 10.15
N LEU A 72 -9.75 6.23 9.41
CA LEU A 72 -9.75 5.08 8.49
C LEU A 72 -10.13 3.76 9.18
N VAL A 73 -9.96 3.65 10.50
CA VAL A 73 -10.47 2.49 11.27
C VAL A 73 -12.00 2.39 11.15
N GLY A 74 -12.68 3.54 11.20
CA GLY A 74 -14.14 3.62 11.02
C GLY A 74 -14.57 3.42 9.58
N ALA A 75 -13.76 3.85 8.63
CA ALA A 75 -14.07 3.77 7.20
C ALA A 75 -14.38 2.35 6.73
N GLU A 76 -13.73 1.31 7.27
CA GLU A 76 -14.02 -0.07 6.92
C GLU A 76 -15.48 -0.48 7.25
N ILE A 77 -16.06 0.08 8.31
CA ILE A 77 -17.45 -0.16 8.71
C ILE A 77 -18.40 0.67 7.83
N GLU A 78 -18.06 1.93 7.58
CA GLU A 78 -18.87 2.85 6.80
C GLU A 78 -18.96 2.42 5.32
N MET A 79 -17.86 1.97 4.75
CA MET A 79 -17.79 1.41 3.40
C MET A 79 -18.66 0.18 3.19
N LEU A 80 -19.08 -0.55 4.24
CA LEU A 80 -19.93 -1.74 4.10
C LEU A 80 -21.25 -1.43 3.40
N ASN A 81 -21.72 -0.19 3.49
CA ASN A 81 -22.97 0.26 2.90
C ASN A 81 -22.80 0.87 1.49
N LEU A 82 -21.57 0.98 0.99
CA LEU A 82 -21.28 1.54 -0.33
C LEU A 82 -21.44 0.49 -1.44
N ASP A 83 -22.04 0.91 -2.54
CA ASP A 83 -22.06 0.12 -3.77
C ASP A 83 -20.63 -0.02 -4.34
N ASN A 84 -20.27 -1.24 -4.76
CA ASN A 84 -18.92 -1.54 -5.29
C ASN A 84 -17.78 -1.13 -4.33
N ARG A 85 -18.01 -1.28 -3.03
CA ARG A 85 -17.09 -0.92 -1.94
C ARG A 85 -15.66 -1.43 -2.11
N GLU A 86 -15.45 -2.50 -2.87
CA GLU A 86 -14.12 -3.06 -3.14
C GLU A 86 -13.33 -2.29 -4.20
N ARG A 87 -13.97 -1.29 -4.87
CA ARG A 87 -13.40 -0.51 -5.97
C ARG A 87 -13.31 0.99 -5.68
N VAL A 88 -13.60 1.40 -4.47
CA VAL A 88 -13.64 2.82 -4.08
C VAL A 88 -12.28 3.47 -4.33
N LEU A 89 -11.20 2.88 -3.84
CA LEU A 89 -9.85 3.41 -4.03
C LEU A 89 -9.42 3.42 -5.51
N LYS A 90 -9.79 2.40 -6.26
CA LYS A 90 -9.51 2.36 -7.71
C LYS A 90 -10.16 3.52 -8.44
N ASN A 91 -11.43 3.79 -8.12
CA ASN A 91 -12.18 4.89 -8.74
C ASN A 91 -11.64 6.26 -8.30
N LEU A 92 -11.25 6.38 -7.03
CA LEU A 92 -10.64 7.57 -6.45
C LEU A 92 -9.33 7.95 -7.15
N LEU A 93 -8.45 6.98 -7.41
CA LEU A 93 -7.14 7.22 -8.00
C LEU A 93 -7.16 7.34 -9.53
N ALA A 94 -8.22 6.86 -10.19
CA ALA A 94 -8.30 6.86 -11.65
C ALA A 94 -8.10 8.25 -12.30
N PRO A 95 -8.68 9.37 -11.77
CA PRO A 95 -8.52 10.70 -12.38
C PRO A 95 -7.10 11.26 -12.35
N ILE A 96 -6.27 10.79 -11.41
CA ILE A 96 -4.89 11.29 -11.19
C ILE A 96 -3.82 10.29 -11.63
N SER A 97 -4.21 9.09 -12.03
CA SER A 97 -3.28 7.99 -12.33
C SER A 97 -2.28 8.31 -13.46
N SER A 98 -2.63 9.19 -14.38
CA SER A 98 -1.74 9.61 -15.48
C SER A 98 -0.79 10.76 -15.12
N GLU A 99 -0.93 11.33 -13.93
CA GLU A 99 -0.12 12.47 -13.47
C GLU A 99 1.19 12.00 -12.80
N TYR A 100 1.26 10.70 -12.45
CA TYR A 100 2.40 10.08 -11.76
C TYR A 100 2.96 8.91 -12.56
N ASP A 101 4.29 8.75 -12.51
CA ASP A 101 4.97 7.55 -13.02
C ASP A 101 4.68 6.34 -12.14
N TYR A 102 4.58 6.56 -10.81
CA TYR A 102 4.31 5.53 -9.81
C TYR A 102 3.35 6.02 -8.73
N ILE A 103 2.36 5.19 -8.39
CA ILE A 103 1.51 5.35 -7.21
C ILE A 103 1.78 4.17 -6.29
N LEU A 104 2.35 4.43 -5.11
CA LEU A 104 2.66 3.43 -4.10
C LEU A 104 1.63 3.48 -2.98
N ILE A 105 0.85 2.41 -2.83
CA ILE A 105 -0.17 2.32 -1.77
C ILE A 105 0.43 1.58 -0.58
N ASP A 106 0.60 2.28 0.54
CA ASP A 106 1.06 1.70 1.80
C ASP A 106 -0.11 1.15 2.60
N CYS A 107 -0.09 -0.14 2.89
CA CYS A 107 -1.22 -0.83 3.48
C CYS A 107 -0.89 -1.35 4.87
N SER A 108 -1.90 -1.32 5.77
CA SER A 108 -1.86 -2.06 7.02
C SER A 108 -1.65 -3.57 6.78
N PRO A 109 -1.00 -4.29 7.69
CA PRO A 109 -0.87 -5.74 7.61
C PRO A 109 -2.19 -6.50 7.78
N SER A 110 -3.29 -5.80 8.10
CA SER A 110 -4.64 -6.38 8.15
C SER A 110 -5.14 -6.74 6.75
N LEU A 111 -5.95 -7.78 6.64
CA LEU A 111 -6.64 -8.17 5.40
C LEU A 111 -8.08 -7.62 5.38
N GLY A 112 -8.25 -6.37 5.80
CA GLY A 112 -9.53 -5.68 5.82
C GLY A 112 -9.97 -5.12 4.46
N LEU A 113 -11.08 -4.39 4.45
CA LEU A 113 -11.67 -3.85 3.23
C LEU A 113 -10.76 -2.81 2.54
N ILE A 114 -9.97 -2.05 3.31
CA ILE A 114 -9.00 -1.09 2.77
C ILE A 114 -7.91 -1.83 1.99
N THR A 115 -7.36 -2.92 2.54
CA THR A 115 -6.36 -3.74 1.84
C THR A 115 -6.94 -4.39 0.58
N VAL A 116 -8.20 -4.83 0.61
CA VAL A 116 -8.91 -5.33 -0.59
C VAL A 116 -9.00 -4.23 -1.65
N ASN A 117 -9.31 -3.00 -1.26
CA ASN A 117 -9.36 -1.83 -2.15
C ASN A 117 -7.98 -1.54 -2.77
N ALA A 118 -6.93 -1.54 -1.96
CA ALA A 118 -5.57 -1.32 -2.43
C ALA A 118 -5.15 -2.36 -3.50
N LEU A 119 -5.35 -3.65 -3.22
CA LEU A 119 -5.06 -4.72 -4.17
C LEU A 119 -5.96 -4.69 -5.41
N THR A 120 -7.19 -4.17 -5.29
CA THR A 120 -8.10 -3.99 -6.44
C THR A 120 -7.68 -2.82 -7.32
N ALA A 121 -7.09 -1.77 -6.75
CA ALA A 121 -6.59 -0.60 -7.46
C ALA A 121 -5.22 -0.84 -8.11
N ALA A 122 -4.35 -1.61 -7.48
CA ALA A 122 -2.96 -1.80 -7.87
C ALA A 122 -2.78 -2.59 -9.19
N ASN A 123 -1.69 -2.34 -9.89
CA ASN A 123 -1.22 -3.16 -11.02
C ASN A 123 -0.39 -4.35 -10.53
N SER A 124 0.46 -4.11 -9.54
CA SER A 124 1.30 -5.16 -8.93
C SER A 124 1.43 -4.94 -7.42
N VAL A 125 1.92 -5.96 -6.73
CA VAL A 125 2.15 -5.95 -5.28
C VAL A 125 3.58 -6.39 -4.97
N ILE A 126 4.28 -5.58 -4.17
CA ILE A 126 5.55 -5.94 -3.53
C ILE A 126 5.22 -6.45 -2.13
N ILE A 127 5.70 -7.63 -1.78
CA ILE A 127 5.44 -8.27 -0.50
C ILE A 127 6.69 -8.15 0.39
N PRO A 128 6.72 -7.23 1.37
CA PRO A 128 7.82 -7.18 2.32
C PRO A 128 7.75 -8.37 3.27
N VAL A 129 8.89 -9.05 3.43
CA VAL A 129 9.03 -10.23 4.28
C VAL A 129 10.15 -9.98 5.28
N GLN A 130 9.80 -9.87 6.54
CA GLN A 130 10.79 -9.85 7.60
C GLN A 130 11.33 -11.27 7.82
N CYS A 131 12.67 -11.42 7.89
CA CYS A 131 13.31 -12.71 7.99
C CYS A 131 13.21 -13.31 9.39
N GLU A 132 11.97 -13.51 9.88
CA GLU A 132 11.63 -14.06 11.20
C GLU A 132 10.69 -15.27 11.10
N TYR A 133 10.55 -16.02 12.19
CA TYR A 133 9.88 -17.34 12.23
C TYR A 133 8.42 -17.32 11.70
N PHE A 134 7.65 -16.27 11.99
CA PHE A 134 6.23 -16.22 11.59
C PHE A 134 5.98 -15.69 10.18
N ALA A 135 7.03 -15.32 9.45
CA ALA A 135 6.89 -14.71 8.13
C ALA A 135 6.13 -15.60 7.13
N LEU A 136 6.46 -16.88 7.10
CA LEU A 136 5.90 -17.83 6.11
C LEU A 136 4.40 -18.07 6.26
N GLU A 137 3.90 -18.09 7.50
CA GLU A 137 2.46 -18.24 7.75
C GLU A 137 1.68 -17.02 7.25
N GLY A 138 2.21 -15.82 7.50
CA GLY A 138 1.62 -14.56 7.03
C GLY A 138 1.57 -14.48 5.50
N ILE A 139 2.65 -14.86 4.84
CA ILE A 139 2.75 -14.89 3.37
C ILE A 139 1.68 -15.81 2.77
N SER A 140 1.50 -17.01 3.29
CA SER A 140 0.52 -17.96 2.75
C SER A 140 -0.91 -17.42 2.79
N LYS A 141 -1.29 -16.73 3.87
CA LYS A 141 -2.60 -16.08 4.01
C LYS A 141 -2.76 -14.94 2.99
N LEU A 142 -1.74 -14.10 2.85
CA LEU A 142 -1.74 -12.97 1.90
C LEU A 142 -1.84 -13.47 0.45
N LEU A 143 -1.08 -14.48 0.08
CA LEU A 143 -1.13 -15.05 -1.28
C LEU A 143 -2.49 -15.63 -1.63
N ASN A 144 -3.15 -16.29 -0.67
CA ASN A 144 -4.52 -16.76 -0.88
C ASN A 144 -5.48 -15.58 -1.12
N THR A 145 -5.33 -14.50 -0.36
CA THR A 145 -6.12 -13.28 -0.56
C THR A 145 -5.85 -12.65 -1.94
N ILE A 146 -4.60 -12.51 -2.35
CA ILE A 146 -4.21 -12.02 -3.68
C ILE A 146 -4.86 -12.88 -4.77
N LYS A 147 -4.82 -14.22 -4.64
CA LYS A 147 -5.45 -15.15 -5.58
C LYS A 147 -6.96 -14.93 -5.70
N ILE A 148 -7.65 -14.69 -4.60
CA ILE A 148 -9.09 -14.41 -4.58
C ILE A 148 -9.35 -13.07 -5.29
N ILE A 149 -8.60 -12.02 -4.97
CA ILE A 149 -8.75 -10.71 -5.60
C ILE A 149 -8.46 -10.79 -7.10
N LYS A 150 -7.37 -11.44 -7.49
CA LYS A 150 -7.03 -11.66 -8.90
C LYS A 150 -8.15 -12.37 -9.67
N SER A 151 -8.81 -13.34 -9.05
CA SER A 151 -9.89 -14.09 -9.72
C SER A 151 -11.21 -13.33 -9.82
N LYS A 152 -11.52 -12.41 -8.89
CA LYS A 152 -12.85 -11.80 -8.77
C LYS A 152 -12.91 -10.30 -9.04
N LEU A 153 -11.86 -9.56 -8.70
CA LEU A 153 -11.87 -8.10 -8.65
C LEU A 153 -10.85 -7.46 -9.59
N ASN A 154 -9.62 -8.01 -9.67
CA ASN A 154 -8.52 -7.44 -10.45
C ASN A 154 -7.69 -8.55 -11.12
N GLN A 155 -8.10 -8.98 -12.30
CA GLN A 155 -7.44 -10.07 -13.05
C GLN A 155 -6.01 -9.73 -13.50
N GLN A 156 -5.67 -8.44 -13.54
CA GLN A 156 -4.38 -7.95 -14.00
C GLN A 156 -3.37 -7.79 -12.85
N LEU A 157 -3.80 -7.99 -11.58
CA LEU A 157 -2.91 -7.88 -10.44
C LEU A 157 -1.77 -8.90 -10.54
N GLU A 158 -0.54 -8.43 -10.46
CA GLU A 158 0.65 -9.28 -10.49
C GLU A 158 1.42 -9.18 -9.16
N ILE A 159 2.24 -10.19 -8.87
CA ILE A 159 3.21 -10.13 -7.78
C ILE A 159 4.52 -9.65 -8.39
N GLU A 160 4.94 -8.43 -8.05
CA GLU A 160 6.22 -7.86 -8.50
C GLU A 160 7.40 -8.61 -7.88
N GLY A 161 7.24 -9.00 -6.62
CA GLY A 161 8.25 -9.77 -5.93
C GLY A 161 8.12 -9.74 -4.41
N PHE A 162 9.07 -10.43 -3.79
CA PHE A 162 9.23 -10.49 -2.34
C PHE A 162 10.45 -9.68 -1.93
N LEU A 163 10.25 -8.70 -1.05
CA LEU A 163 11.32 -7.87 -0.52
C LEU A 163 11.71 -8.38 0.88
N LEU A 164 12.83 -9.08 0.97
CA LEU A 164 13.36 -9.52 2.26
C LEU A 164 13.87 -8.30 3.02
N THR A 165 13.25 -8.01 4.16
CA THR A 165 13.64 -6.91 5.04
C THR A 165 14.39 -7.42 6.25
N MET A 166 15.31 -6.59 6.78
CA MET A 166 16.14 -6.91 7.95
C MET A 166 16.90 -8.25 7.79
N TYR A 167 17.27 -8.57 6.55
CA TYR A 167 18.02 -9.79 6.25
C TYR A 167 19.46 -9.67 6.74
N ASP A 168 19.87 -10.62 7.57
CA ASP A 168 21.26 -10.80 8.00
C ASP A 168 21.76 -12.19 7.57
N SER A 169 22.67 -12.21 6.62
CA SER A 169 23.24 -13.45 6.06
C SER A 169 23.98 -14.33 7.09
N ARG A 170 24.34 -13.77 8.25
CA ARG A 170 24.97 -14.50 9.34
C ARG A 170 23.98 -15.34 10.17
N LEU A 171 22.69 -15.01 10.07
CA LEU A 171 21.65 -15.70 10.80
C LEU A 171 21.12 -16.90 10.02
N ARG A 172 21.19 -18.09 10.63
CA ARG A 172 20.67 -19.32 10.03
C ARG A 172 19.19 -19.22 9.67
N LEU A 173 18.38 -18.59 10.54
CA LEU A 173 16.95 -18.41 10.32
C LEU A 173 16.68 -17.54 9.09
N ALA A 174 17.39 -16.43 8.93
CA ALA A 174 17.24 -15.55 7.77
C ALA A 174 17.55 -16.29 6.46
N ASN A 175 18.62 -17.10 6.43
CA ASN A 175 18.94 -17.92 5.27
C ASN A 175 17.88 -18.99 4.99
N GLN A 176 17.31 -19.62 6.02
CA GLN A 176 16.21 -20.59 5.84
C GLN A 176 14.97 -19.95 5.23
N ILE A 177 14.58 -18.74 5.68
CA ILE A 177 13.45 -18.00 5.13
C ILE A 177 13.73 -17.60 3.69
N TYR A 178 14.93 -17.10 3.40
CA TYR A 178 15.35 -16.80 2.02
C TYR A 178 15.18 -18.02 1.09
N ASP A 179 15.72 -19.17 1.49
CA ASP A 179 15.66 -20.40 0.70
C ASP A 179 14.22 -20.88 0.52
N GLU A 180 13.37 -20.73 1.54
CA GLU A 180 11.97 -21.11 1.48
C GLU A 180 11.17 -20.19 0.54
N VAL A 181 11.33 -18.88 0.67
CA VAL A 181 10.73 -17.89 -0.25
C VAL A 181 11.18 -18.18 -1.69
N LYS A 182 12.48 -18.38 -1.90
CA LYS A 182 13.03 -18.69 -3.21
C LYS A 182 12.45 -19.97 -3.80
N ARG A 183 12.29 -21.02 -3.01
CA ARG A 183 11.76 -22.32 -3.45
C ARG A 183 10.29 -22.24 -3.86
N HIS A 184 9.48 -21.44 -3.14
CA HIS A 184 8.06 -21.35 -3.39
C HIS A 184 7.68 -20.35 -4.50
N PHE A 185 8.59 -19.43 -4.88
CA PHE A 185 8.27 -18.30 -5.75
C PHE A 185 9.22 -18.14 -6.94
N GLN A 186 10.01 -19.18 -7.27
CA GLN A 186 10.82 -19.24 -8.51
C GLN A 186 10.05 -19.82 -9.70
N GLU A 187 8.77 -20.16 -9.52
CA GLU A 187 7.83 -20.53 -10.57
C GLU A 187 6.87 -19.34 -10.81
#